data_3f69448f6315fcdc9467d4b045b20da3
#
_entry.id   3f69448f6315fcdc9467d4b045b20da3
#
_cell.length_a   1.000
_cell.length_b   1.000
_cell.length_c   1.000
_cell.angle_alpha   90.00
_cell.angle_beta   90.00
_cell.angle_gamma   90.00
#
_symmetry.space_group_name_H-M   'P 1'
#
loop_
_entity.id
_entity.type
_entity.pdbx_description
1 polymer ?
#
loop_
_entity_poly.entity_id
_entity_poly.type
_entity_poly.pdbx_seq_one_letter_code
_entity_poly.pdbx_strand_id
1 'polypeptide(L)'
;MNKTYNYAVNTAASITQINVGLEQEKILIIDDFMESPEALVDIAASLPFTQYKTQYPGIKSPAPTEYTQQLLRAVVPIIEKHYELPPRSGLECTNCSFSLVTLAENDLNLIQRSPHRDASYPYQFAVLLYLCNSDHGGTAFYRHNLTQ
;
A
#
# COMPACT_ATOMS: atom_id res chain seq x y z
N MET A 1 -21.01 21.67 5.60
CA MET A 1 -19.63 22.24 5.52
C MET A 1 -18.76 21.18 4.86
N ASN A 2 -18.23 21.46 3.67
CA ASN A 2 -17.25 20.55 3.06
C ASN A 2 -15.95 20.63 3.89
N LYS A 3 -15.63 19.54 4.57
CA LYS A 3 -14.35 19.41 5.28
C LYS A 3 -13.25 19.32 4.21
N THR A 4 -12.41 20.33 4.08
CA THR A 4 -11.24 20.24 3.20
C THR A 4 -10.18 19.43 3.95
N TYR A 5 -9.84 18.26 3.41
CA TYR A 5 -8.80 17.44 4.00
C TYR A 5 -7.44 17.77 3.39
N ASN A 6 -6.42 17.79 4.23
CA ASN A 6 -5.05 17.96 3.79
C ASN A 6 -4.43 16.59 3.49
N TYR A 7 -4.10 16.34 2.22
CA TYR A 7 -3.40 15.13 1.78
C TYR A 7 -1.90 15.40 1.54
N ALA A 8 -1.34 16.40 2.20
CA ALA A 8 0.03 16.80 1.96
C ALA A 8 1.01 15.66 2.29
N VAL A 9 1.91 15.45 1.36
CA VAL A 9 3.04 14.54 1.50
C VAL A 9 4.21 15.31 2.09
N ASN A 10 4.86 14.74 3.08
CA ASN A 10 6.03 15.32 3.70
C ASN A 10 7.21 15.28 2.71
N THR A 11 7.69 16.46 2.31
CA THR A 11 8.82 16.57 1.38
C THR A 11 10.16 16.20 2.02
N ALA A 12 10.20 16.08 3.35
CA ALA A 12 11.37 15.66 4.12
C ALA A 12 11.27 14.17 4.55
N ALA A 13 10.33 13.40 3.98
CA ALA A 13 10.19 11.98 4.25
C ALA A 13 11.50 11.22 4.02
N SER A 14 11.82 10.31 4.92
CA SER A 14 13.03 9.49 4.83
C SER A 14 12.78 8.28 3.94
N ILE A 15 13.65 8.04 2.96
CA ILE A 15 13.57 6.89 2.05
C ILE A 15 14.73 5.95 2.31
N THR A 16 14.41 4.73 2.73
CA THR A 16 15.37 3.65 2.91
C THR A 16 15.11 2.56 1.88
N GLN A 17 16.13 2.18 1.13
CA GLN A 17 16.08 1.02 0.24
C GLN A 17 16.68 -0.19 0.95
N ILE A 18 15.95 -1.29 0.95
CA ILE A 18 16.45 -2.61 1.38
C ILE A 18 16.34 -3.60 0.23
N ASN A 19 17.22 -4.59 0.24
CA ASN A 19 17.18 -5.68 -0.72
C ASN A 19 16.81 -6.98 0.01
N VAL A 20 15.88 -7.74 -0.54
CA VAL A 20 15.34 -8.95 0.09
C VAL A 20 15.50 -10.18 -0.81
N GLY A 21 15.62 -11.32 -0.17
CA GLY A 21 15.80 -12.59 -0.87
C GLY A 21 17.18 -12.76 -1.50
N LEU A 22 17.40 -13.89 -2.16
CA LEU A 22 18.63 -14.16 -2.91
C LEU A 22 18.67 -13.36 -4.20
N GLU A 23 17.51 -13.00 -4.74
CA GLU A 23 17.34 -12.19 -5.94
C GLU A 23 17.65 -10.70 -5.70
N GLN A 24 17.84 -10.31 -4.44
CA GLN A 24 18.10 -8.92 -4.04
C GLN A 24 16.99 -7.96 -4.52
N GLU A 25 15.73 -8.39 -4.42
CA GLU A 25 14.59 -7.58 -4.81
C GLU A 25 14.52 -6.31 -3.97
N LYS A 26 14.32 -5.17 -4.63
CA LYS A 26 14.28 -3.86 -3.98
C LYS A 26 12.96 -3.63 -3.28
N ILE A 27 13.02 -3.16 -2.04
CA ILE A 27 11.87 -2.62 -1.30
C ILE A 27 12.24 -1.23 -0.82
N LEU A 28 11.32 -0.29 -0.96
CA LEU A 28 11.46 1.05 -0.41
C LEU A 28 10.60 1.16 0.85
N ILE A 29 11.22 1.66 1.90
CA ILE A 29 10.54 2.06 3.14
C ILE A 29 10.59 3.57 3.18
N ILE A 30 9.44 4.21 3.30
CA ILE A 30 9.33 5.66 3.33
C ILE A 30 8.70 6.03 4.66
N ASP A 31 9.52 6.51 5.59
CA ASP A 31 9.08 6.97 6.89
C ASP A 31 8.61 8.41 6.83
N ASP A 32 7.62 8.73 7.66
CA ASP A 32 7.01 10.07 7.75
C ASP A 32 6.47 10.59 6.41
N PHE A 33 5.89 9.69 5.60
CA PHE A 33 5.45 10.01 4.24
C PHE A 33 4.34 11.07 4.20
N MET A 34 3.40 11.07 5.15
CA MET A 34 2.30 12.03 5.21
C MET A 34 2.55 13.07 6.30
N GLU A 35 2.22 14.35 6.02
CA GLU A 35 2.27 15.39 7.05
C GLU A 35 1.25 15.19 8.18
N SER A 36 0.10 14.61 7.86
CA SER A 36 -1.02 14.38 8.79
C SER A 36 -1.70 13.05 8.50
N PRO A 37 -1.11 11.91 8.90
CA PRO A 37 -1.71 10.59 8.68
C PRO A 37 -3.06 10.43 9.38
N GLU A 38 -3.29 11.14 10.49
CA GLU A 38 -4.57 11.14 11.23
C GLU A 38 -5.73 11.68 10.38
N ALA A 39 -5.45 12.59 9.45
CA ALA A 39 -6.47 13.08 8.53
C ALA A 39 -7.01 11.96 7.62
N LEU A 40 -6.16 11.03 7.22
CA LEU A 40 -6.58 9.86 6.44
C LEU A 40 -7.41 8.87 7.29
N VAL A 41 -7.07 8.72 8.57
CA VAL A 41 -7.86 7.92 9.51
C VAL A 41 -9.26 8.51 9.69
N ASP A 42 -9.36 9.84 9.89
CA ASP A 42 -10.65 10.55 10.00
C ASP A 42 -11.51 10.38 8.74
N ILE A 43 -10.88 10.47 7.57
CA ILE A 43 -11.57 10.26 6.30
C ILE A 43 -12.07 8.83 6.22
N ALA A 44 -11.19 7.85 6.46
CA ALA A 44 -11.56 6.44 6.42
C ALA A 44 -12.72 6.15 7.37
N ALA A 45 -12.70 6.70 8.58
CA ALA A 45 -13.78 6.56 9.57
C ALA A 45 -15.14 7.11 9.08
N SER A 46 -15.14 8.03 8.13
CA SER A 46 -16.36 8.63 7.55
C SER A 46 -16.89 7.90 6.31
N LEU A 47 -16.14 6.95 5.76
CA LEU A 47 -16.47 6.27 4.52
C LEU A 47 -17.26 4.96 4.77
N PRO A 48 -18.11 4.55 3.82
CA PRO A 48 -18.75 3.25 3.89
C PRO A 48 -17.77 2.14 3.53
N PHE A 49 -17.53 1.24 4.47
CA PHE A 49 -16.76 0.02 4.21
C PHE A 49 -17.69 -1.12 3.81
N THR A 50 -17.26 -1.91 2.83
CA THR A 50 -17.99 -3.09 2.37
C THR A 50 -17.07 -4.30 2.33
N GLN A 51 -17.69 -5.49 2.48
CA GLN A 51 -16.96 -6.72 2.26
C GLN A 51 -16.66 -6.88 0.76
N TYR A 52 -15.39 -6.95 0.44
CA TYR A 52 -14.99 -7.18 -0.94
C TYR A 52 -15.17 -8.66 -1.28
N LYS A 53 -15.68 -8.94 -2.49
CA LYS A 53 -15.82 -10.32 -3.01
C LYS A 53 -14.45 -10.91 -3.44
N THR A 54 -13.44 -10.72 -2.61
CA THR A 54 -12.08 -11.21 -2.81
C THR A 54 -11.66 -12.05 -1.61
N GLN A 55 -10.46 -12.61 -1.65
CA GLN A 55 -9.87 -13.34 -0.52
C GLN A 55 -9.34 -12.40 0.59
N TYR A 56 -9.57 -11.09 0.49
CA TYR A 56 -9.14 -10.16 1.52
C TYR A 56 -9.86 -10.43 2.86
N PRO A 57 -9.13 -10.55 3.99
CA PRO A 57 -9.70 -10.96 5.27
C PRO A 57 -10.35 -9.79 6.03
N GLY A 58 -11.20 -9.03 5.37
CA GLY A 58 -11.82 -7.86 5.97
C GLY A 58 -12.67 -7.05 5.00
N ILE A 59 -12.77 -5.76 5.29
CA ILE A 59 -13.59 -4.81 4.56
C ILE A 59 -12.72 -3.71 3.93
N LYS A 60 -13.21 -3.14 2.83
CA LYS A 60 -12.51 -2.08 2.10
C LYS A 60 -13.47 -0.93 1.77
N SER A 61 -12.88 0.25 1.61
CA SER A 61 -13.55 1.43 1.06
C SER A 61 -12.65 2.08 0.02
N PRO A 62 -13.15 2.48 -1.16
CA PRO A 62 -12.35 3.22 -2.13
C PRO A 62 -11.79 4.50 -1.50
N ALA A 63 -10.53 4.80 -1.79
CA ALA A 63 -9.93 6.06 -1.36
C ALA A 63 -10.46 7.24 -2.21
N PRO A 64 -10.50 8.46 -1.67
CA PRO A 64 -10.88 9.64 -2.43
C PRO A 64 -9.96 9.85 -3.65
N THR A 65 -10.55 10.28 -4.76
CA THR A 65 -9.81 10.51 -6.01
C THR A 65 -8.70 11.55 -5.85
N GLU A 66 -8.97 12.60 -5.09
CA GLU A 66 -8.00 13.67 -4.81
C GLU A 66 -6.78 13.13 -4.06
N TYR A 67 -7.00 12.28 -3.06
CA TYR A 67 -5.92 11.59 -2.35
C TYR A 67 -5.10 10.70 -3.29
N THR A 68 -5.79 9.87 -4.09
CA THR A 68 -5.12 8.97 -5.05
C THR A 68 -4.24 9.74 -6.03
N GLN A 69 -4.74 10.86 -6.57
CA GLN A 69 -3.96 11.71 -7.47
C GLN A 69 -2.75 12.33 -6.79
N GLN A 70 -2.88 12.78 -5.56
CA GLN A 70 -1.78 13.38 -4.81
C GLN A 70 -0.72 12.33 -4.45
N LEU A 71 -1.16 11.14 -4.04
CA LEU A 71 -0.30 9.98 -3.81
C LEU A 71 0.52 9.63 -5.05
N LEU A 72 -0.11 9.51 -6.22
CA LEU A 72 0.58 9.21 -7.47
C LEU A 72 1.64 10.25 -7.83
N ARG A 73 1.31 11.54 -7.70
CA ARG A 73 2.27 12.63 -7.96
C ARG A 73 3.52 12.54 -7.08
N ALA A 74 3.37 12.07 -5.85
CA ALA A 74 4.49 11.92 -4.92
C ALA A 74 5.27 10.62 -5.13
N VAL A 75 4.57 9.49 -5.33
CA VAL A 75 5.18 8.16 -5.31
C VAL A 75 5.80 7.80 -6.67
N VAL A 76 5.18 8.18 -7.79
CA VAL A 76 5.68 7.79 -9.12
C VAL A 76 7.12 8.24 -9.37
N PRO A 77 7.52 9.49 -9.08
CA PRO A 77 8.92 9.91 -9.24
C PRO A 77 9.90 9.13 -8.35
N ILE A 78 9.47 8.72 -7.16
CA ILE A 78 10.27 7.90 -6.25
C ILE A 78 10.48 6.51 -6.86
N ILE A 79 9.40 5.88 -7.34
CA ILE A 79 9.46 4.57 -8.00
C ILE A 79 10.36 4.65 -9.25
N GLU A 80 10.12 5.60 -10.14
CA GLU A 80 10.93 5.78 -11.35
C GLU A 80 12.42 5.89 -11.05
N LYS A 81 12.78 6.68 -10.05
CA LYS A 81 14.17 6.87 -9.64
C LYS A 81 14.80 5.60 -9.08
N HIS A 82 14.14 4.94 -8.12
CA HIS A 82 14.75 3.83 -7.37
C HIS A 82 14.71 2.50 -8.14
N TYR A 83 13.73 2.32 -9.01
CA TYR A 83 13.62 1.14 -9.88
C TYR A 83 14.15 1.39 -11.29
N GLU A 84 14.79 2.53 -11.52
CA GLU A 84 15.46 2.88 -12.79
C GLU A 84 14.51 2.82 -13.99
N LEU A 85 13.25 3.20 -13.76
CA LEU A 85 12.28 3.32 -14.84
C LEU A 85 12.49 4.62 -15.63
N PRO A 86 12.15 4.64 -16.92
CA PRO A 86 12.21 5.88 -17.68
C PRO A 86 11.30 6.95 -17.06
N PRO A 87 11.71 8.22 -17.05
CA PRO A 87 10.84 9.31 -16.61
C PRO A 87 9.53 9.31 -17.39
N ARG A 88 8.41 9.56 -16.71
CA ARG A 88 7.06 9.45 -17.27
C ARG A 88 6.75 8.04 -17.80
N SER A 89 7.09 7.04 -17.00
CA SER A 89 6.88 5.61 -17.28
C SER A 89 5.41 5.24 -17.58
N GLY A 90 4.47 6.16 -17.31
CA GLY A 90 3.04 5.89 -17.48
C GLY A 90 2.43 5.03 -16.39
N LEU A 91 3.08 4.96 -15.21
CA LEU A 91 2.50 4.26 -14.07
C LEU A 91 1.15 4.86 -13.67
N GLU A 92 0.16 4.01 -13.56
CA GLU A 92 -1.21 4.36 -13.19
C GLU A 92 -1.63 3.59 -11.93
N CYS A 93 -2.55 4.19 -11.16
CA CYS A 93 -3.15 3.51 -10.04
C CYS A 93 -4.35 2.69 -10.50
N THR A 94 -4.24 1.38 -10.44
CA THR A 94 -5.34 0.47 -10.78
C THR A 94 -6.35 0.32 -9.63
N ASN A 95 -5.89 0.48 -8.38
CA ASN A 95 -6.73 0.40 -7.19
C ASN A 95 -6.09 1.17 -6.04
N CYS A 96 -6.86 2.04 -5.41
CA CYS A 96 -6.49 2.69 -4.15
C CYS A 96 -7.66 2.58 -3.18
N SER A 97 -7.43 1.97 -2.03
CA SER A 97 -8.50 1.73 -1.04
C SER A 97 -7.97 1.74 0.38
N PHE A 98 -8.80 2.20 1.30
CA PHE A 98 -8.64 1.90 2.71
C PHE A 98 -9.04 0.44 2.95
N SER A 99 -8.25 -0.26 3.74
CA SER A 99 -8.42 -1.69 3.99
C SER A 99 -8.35 -1.96 5.49
N LEU A 100 -9.37 -2.63 6.03
CA LEU A 100 -9.43 -3.04 7.43
C LEU A 100 -9.47 -4.56 7.49
N VAL A 101 -8.49 -5.17 8.13
CA VAL A 101 -8.56 -6.60 8.50
C VAL A 101 -9.52 -6.73 9.66
N THR A 102 -10.56 -7.53 9.50
CA THR A 102 -11.62 -7.73 10.51
C THR A 102 -11.78 -9.18 10.95
N LEU A 103 -11.13 -10.12 10.25
CA LEU A 103 -11.12 -11.52 10.65
C LEU A 103 -9.98 -11.77 11.63
N ALA A 104 -10.26 -12.51 12.68
CA ALA A 104 -9.23 -13.02 13.57
C ALA A 104 -8.36 -14.07 12.84
N GLU A 105 -7.13 -14.26 13.30
CA GLU A 105 -6.19 -15.21 12.68
C GLU A 105 -6.77 -16.62 12.53
N ASN A 106 -7.50 -17.08 13.55
CA ASN A 106 -8.11 -18.41 13.56
C ASN A 106 -9.30 -18.56 12.59
N ASP A 107 -9.89 -17.44 12.14
CA ASP A 107 -11.02 -17.41 11.23
C ASP A 107 -10.59 -17.36 9.75
N LEU A 108 -9.29 -17.19 9.50
CA LEU A 108 -8.74 -17.14 8.15
C LEU A 108 -8.80 -18.52 7.49
N ASN A 109 -9.27 -18.57 6.25
CA ASN A 109 -9.19 -19.78 5.43
C ASN A 109 -7.75 -20.01 4.89
N LEU A 110 -7.52 -21.15 4.26
CA LEU A 110 -6.18 -21.51 3.75
C LEU A 110 -5.64 -20.52 2.73
N ILE A 111 -6.49 -20.00 1.84
CA ILE A 111 -6.06 -19.04 0.80
C ILE A 111 -5.65 -17.72 1.44
N GLN A 112 -6.39 -17.26 2.45
CA GLN A 112 -6.09 -16.02 3.17
C GLN A 112 -4.78 -16.10 3.98
N ARG A 113 -4.36 -17.31 4.37
CA ARG A 113 -3.09 -17.58 5.08
C ARG A 113 -1.92 -17.84 4.14
N SER A 114 -2.20 -18.09 2.86
CA SER A 114 -1.16 -18.48 1.90
C SER A 114 -0.45 -17.27 1.32
N PRO A 115 0.88 -17.27 1.27
CA PRO A 115 1.61 -16.29 0.49
C PRO A 115 1.14 -16.29 -0.97
N HIS A 116 0.99 -15.13 -1.55
CA HIS A 116 0.49 -14.96 -2.92
C HIS A 116 1.24 -13.84 -3.65
N ARG A 117 1.04 -13.77 -4.95
CA ARG A 117 1.46 -12.64 -5.79
C ARG A 117 0.20 -11.91 -6.24
N ASP A 118 0.23 -10.59 -6.15
CA ASP A 118 -0.93 -9.77 -6.54
C ASP A 118 -1.15 -9.76 -8.05
N ALA A 119 -0.08 -9.85 -8.83
CA ALA A 119 -0.15 -9.96 -10.28
C ALA A 119 1.10 -10.57 -10.91
N SER A 120 0.99 -10.83 -12.23
CA SER A 120 2.07 -11.38 -13.04
C SER A 120 2.68 -10.36 -14.02
N TYR A 121 2.34 -9.08 -13.88
CA TYR A 121 2.87 -8.02 -14.73
C TYR A 121 4.28 -7.61 -14.29
N PRO A 122 5.21 -7.30 -15.24
CA PRO A 122 6.61 -7.03 -14.92
C PRO A 122 6.84 -5.73 -14.13
N TYR A 123 5.92 -4.77 -14.19
CA TYR A 123 6.06 -3.46 -13.53
C TYR A 123 4.83 -3.13 -12.68
N GLN A 124 4.50 -4.03 -11.79
CA GLN A 124 3.46 -3.78 -10.80
C GLN A 124 4.09 -3.49 -9.45
N PHE A 125 3.68 -2.38 -8.84
CA PHE A 125 4.11 -1.95 -7.52
C PHE A 125 2.94 -1.96 -6.56
N ALA A 126 3.14 -2.54 -5.39
CA ALA A 126 2.24 -2.40 -4.26
C ALA A 126 2.75 -1.25 -3.37
N VAL A 127 1.90 -0.26 -3.14
CA VAL A 127 2.19 0.84 -2.21
C VAL A 127 1.29 0.67 -1.00
N LEU A 128 1.89 0.41 0.16
CA LEU A 128 1.18 0.20 1.42
C LEU A 128 1.49 1.37 2.36
N LEU A 129 0.46 2.08 2.78
CA LEU A 129 0.54 3.08 3.83
C LEU A 129 -0.12 2.52 5.10
N TYR A 130 0.68 2.26 6.12
CA TYR A 130 0.19 1.79 7.41
C TYR A 130 -0.35 2.98 8.22
N LEU A 131 -1.65 2.97 8.48
CA LEU A 131 -2.35 3.94 9.33
C LEU A 131 -2.61 3.37 10.73
N CYS A 132 -1.85 2.37 11.12
CA CYS A 132 -1.94 1.70 12.40
C CYS A 132 -0.53 1.56 13.01
N ASN A 133 -0.46 1.25 14.31
CA ASN A 133 0.79 0.94 15.00
C ASN A 133 1.26 -0.50 14.74
N SER A 134 2.44 -0.83 15.24
CA SER A 134 3.08 -2.15 15.08
C SER A 134 2.29 -3.32 15.68
N ASP A 135 1.35 -3.06 16.60
CA ASP A 135 0.57 -4.12 17.26
C ASP A 135 -0.41 -4.81 16.29
N HIS A 136 -0.67 -4.19 15.13
CA HIS A 136 -1.56 -4.70 14.09
C HIS A 136 -0.84 -5.49 12.99
N GLY A 137 0.44 -5.81 13.18
CA GLY A 137 1.23 -6.59 12.25
C GLY A 137 1.82 -5.76 11.09
N GLY A 138 2.19 -6.45 10.01
CA GLY A 138 2.87 -5.86 8.86
C GLY A 138 2.87 -6.78 7.66
N THR A 139 3.80 -6.56 6.73
CA THR A 139 3.98 -7.36 5.52
C THR A 139 5.21 -8.24 5.64
N ALA A 140 5.06 -9.51 5.32
CA ALA A 140 6.15 -10.47 5.26
C ALA A 140 6.34 -10.96 3.81
N PHE A 141 7.59 -11.19 3.44
CA PHE A 141 7.97 -11.69 2.11
C PHE A 141 8.41 -13.14 2.21
N TYR A 142 7.93 -13.95 1.28
CA TYR A 142 8.18 -15.39 1.27
C TYR A 142 8.76 -15.81 -0.07
N ARG A 143 9.70 -16.75 -0.05
CA ARG A 143 10.20 -17.41 -1.24
C ARG A 143 9.42 -18.70 -1.48
N HIS A 144 9.07 -18.96 -2.72
CA HIS A 144 8.50 -20.24 -3.10
C HIS A 144 9.60 -21.32 -3.15
N ASN A 145 9.46 -22.40 -2.39
CA ASN A 145 10.50 -23.43 -2.24
C ASN A 145 10.84 -24.21 -3.52
N LEU A 146 9.96 -24.16 -4.53
CA LEU A 146 10.12 -24.92 -5.79
C LEU A 146 10.65 -24.06 -6.94
N THR A 147 10.83 -22.75 -6.75
CA THR A 147 11.48 -21.85 -7.72
C THR A 147 12.94 -21.72 -7.34
N GLN A 148 13.82 -22.42 -8.06
CA GLN A 148 15.25 -22.20 -8.05
C GLN A 148 15.59 -21.09 -9.05
#